data_83b77a6fa86f2289387ef28bc689238d
#
_entry.id   83b77a6fa86f2289387ef28bc689238d
#
_cell.length_a   1.000
_cell.length_b   1.000
_cell.length_c   1.000
_cell.angle_alpha   90.00
_cell.angle_beta   90.00
_cell.angle_gamma   90.00
#
_symmetry.space_group_name_H-M   'P 1'
#
loop_
_entity.id
_entity.type
_entity.pdbx_description
1 polymer ?
#
loop_
_entity_poly.entity_id
_entity_poly.type
_entity_poly.pdbx_seq_one_letter_code
_entity_poly.pdbx_strand_id
1 'polypeptide(L)'
;TAGEGSLYVALAGERVDGHDFVLAAVSAGARCVLVTRALPNEMVARVQELGAAILLVDDAQKAITDLACAWRCCLRGRVVGLTGSNGKTTTKNLVRDVLSCAGSVTATRGNQNNELGVPNTLLAADADTRNVVVEMGMRGLGQIESLCSFVRPEWGIVTQVGESHIELLGSRENIARAKSELIAALPEGGIAFLNGADDMSDFVWDNARGAERGVSAVCFDGSGTYRADEVRGWRAGRSVWASDISLDDAGRASFTLFARGFSGDAGCESATCSLALSGLHNVHNACAAAAVGLAAGLSLEVIVEALGAAKPESGRQEILAARGGFTVVNDAYNANPDSMRAALNTFAAMRVAGSRIAVLGDMGELGDFGPAGHREMGALAAALGIDRLVSVGDLGSLIAEAAEEGGMPEDRVFRAADAAGALEVVKGLVGPGDAVLVKASHSVGLERVVEGLVE
;
A
#
# COMPACT_ATOMS: atom_id res chain seq x y z
N THR A 1 0.25 8.61 -19.83
CA THR A 1 -0.41 9.55 -20.75
C THR A 1 0.52 10.71 -21.02
N ALA A 2 0.88 10.92 -22.28
CA ALA A 2 1.67 12.08 -22.70
C ALA A 2 0.84 13.36 -22.57
N GLY A 3 1.48 14.46 -22.19
CA GLY A 3 0.88 15.79 -22.10
C GLY A 3 1.87 16.86 -22.56
N GLU A 4 1.45 18.11 -22.50
CA GLU A 4 2.29 19.23 -22.94
C GLU A 4 3.61 19.30 -22.14
N GLY A 5 4.73 19.41 -22.87
CA GLY A 5 6.07 19.46 -22.28
C GLY A 5 6.63 18.14 -21.74
N SER A 6 5.89 17.02 -21.83
CA SER A 6 6.32 15.74 -21.27
C SER A 6 7.46 15.08 -22.05
N LEU A 7 8.25 14.26 -21.35
CA LEU A 7 9.11 13.24 -21.92
C LEU A 7 8.28 11.96 -22.08
N TYR A 8 8.14 11.48 -23.31
CA TYR A 8 7.58 10.15 -23.58
C TYR A 8 8.67 9.11 -23.64
N VAL A 9 8.50 7.99 -22.96
CA VAL A 9 9.45 6.88 -22.94
C VAL A 9 8.82 5.67 -23.61
N ALA A 10 9.40 5.26 -24.73
CA ALA A 10 8.98 4.10 -25.48
C ALA A 10 9.55 2.82 -24.86
N LEU A 11 8.75 2.11 -24.08
CA LEU A 11 9.09 0.81 -23.51
C LEU A 11 8.48 -0.30 -24.36
N ALA A 12 9.26 -1.34 -24.66
CA ALA A 12 8.73 -2.55 -25.26
C ALA A 12 8.03 -3.39 -24.16
N GLY A 13 6.72 -3.57 -24.29
CA GLY A 13 5.93 -4.42 -23.42
C GLY A 13 5.63 -5.78 -24.05
N GLU A 14 5.09 -6.70 -23.25
CA GLU A 14 4.76 -8.07 -23.72
C GLU A 14 3.67 -8.11 -24.81
N ARG A 15 2.75 -7.15 -24.81
CA ARG A 15 1.59 -7.12 -25.73
C ARG A 15 1.64 -5.96 -26.71
N VAL A 16 2.32 -4.88 -26.38
CA VAL A 16 2.40 -3.65 -27.19
C VAL A 16 3.79 -3.05 -27.08
N ASP A 17 4.31 -2.50 -28.19
CA ASP A 17 5.56 -1.77 -28.22
C ASP A 17 5.28 -0.27 -28.10
N GLY A 18 5.87 0.38 -27.07
CA GLY A 18 5.76 1.82 -26.85
C GLY A 18 6.25 2.66 -28.04
N HIS A 19 7.14 2.13 -28.88
CA HIS A 19 7.63 2.84 -30.09
C HIS A 19 6.50 3.11 -31.09
N ASP A 20 5.45 2.30 -31.12
CA ASP A 20 4.31 2.48 -32.02
C ASP A 20 3.47 3.71 -31.65
N PHE A 21 3.59 4.21 -30.43
CA PHE A 21 2.82 5.33 -29.92
C PHE A 21 3.60 6.67 -29.91
N VAL A 22 4.82 6.69 -30.45
CA VAL A 22 5.66 7.89 -30.45
C VAL A 22 4.95 9.09 -31.08
N LEU A 23 4.36 8.94 -32.27
CA LEU A 23 3.64 10.04 -32.93
C LEU A 23 2.39 10.48 -32.16
N ALA A 24 1.67 9.54 -31.57
CA ALA A 24 0.51 9.85 -30.74
C ALA A 24 0.92 10.66 -29.49
N ALA A 25 2.02 10.29 -28.86
CA ALA A 25 2.56 10.98 -27.69
C ALA A 25 3.01 12.41 -28.03
N VAL A 26 3.70 12.59 -29.15
CA VAL A 26 4.14 13.93 -29.62
C VAL A 26 2.93 14.78 -30.00
N SER A 27 1.93 14.20 -30.66
CA SER A 27 0.66 14.89 -30.98
C SER A 27 -0.12 15.29 -29.73
N ALA A 28 0.01 14.53 -28.63
CA ALA A 28 -0.56 14.87 -27.32
C ALA A 28 0.25 15.91 -26.53
N GLY A 29 1.38 16.39 -27.07
CA GLY A 29 2.18 17.47 -26.48
C GLY A 29 3.54 17.07 -25.93
N ALA A 30 3.99 15.81 -26.08
CA ALA A 30 5.34 15.42 -25.68
C ALA A 30 6.37 16.22 -26.49
N ARG A 31 7.37 16.79 -25.80
CA ARG A 31 8.45 17.56 -26.40
C ARG A 31 9.75 16.79 -26.54
N CYS A 32 9.81 15.64 -25.96
CA CYS A 32 10.93 14.71 -26.10
C CYS A 32 10.41 13.29 -26.09
N VAL A 33 11.00 12.43 -26.93
CA VAL A 33 10.73 11.00 -26.94
C VAL A 33 12.04 10.24 -26.74
N LEU A 34 12.04 9.30 -25.80
CA LEU A 34 13.15 8.40 -25.51
C LEU A 34 12.84 7.05 -26.13
N VAL A 35 13.73 6.57 -27.01
CA VAL A 35 13.55 5.35 -27.79
C VAL A 35 14.80 4.46 -27.67
N THR A 36 14.61 3.15 -27.80
CA THR A 36 15.70 2.17 -27.73
C THR A 36 16.14 1.61 -29.09
N ARG A 37 15.46 2.04 -30.15
CA ARG A 37 15.81 1.69 -31.55
C ARG A 37 15.61 2.88 -32.47
N ALA A 38 16.32 2.88 -33.60
CA ALA A 38 16.13 3.89 -34.62
C ALA A 38 14.69 3.86 -35.15
N LEU A 39 14.08 5.05 -35.24
CA LEU A 39 12.75 5.22 -35.83
C LEU A 39 12.83 5.31 -37.36
N PRO A 40 11.79 4.92 -38.12
CA PRO A 40 11.71 5.17 -39.55
C PRO A 40 11.89 6.66 -39.90
N ASN A 41 12.59 6.96 -41.00
CA ASN A 41 12.91 8.34 -41.40
C ASN A 41 11.66 9.24 -41.49
N GLU A 42 10.54 8.72 -41.98
CA GLU A 42 9.26 9.45 -42.05
C GLU A 42 8.75 9.83 -40.67
N MET A 43 8.88 8.92 -39.68
CA MET A 43 8.49 9.17 -38.30
C MET A 43 9.42 10.22 -37.64
N VAL A 44 10.73 10.13 -37.89
CA VAL A 44 11.71 11.12 -37.42
C VAL A 44 11.36 12.51 -37.94
N ALA A 45 11.12 12.64 -39.27
CA ALA A 45 10.75 13.91 -39.89
C ALA A 45 9.47 14.47 -39.24
N ARG A 46 8.45 13.61 -39.01
CA ARG A 46 7.19 14.05 -38.42
C ARG A 46 7.33 14.47 -36.96
N VAL A 47 8.14 13.78 -36.16
CA VAL A 47 8.46 14.16 -34.77
C VAL A 47 9.13 15.53 -34.72
N GLN A 48 10.09 15.76 -35.64
CA GLN A 48 10.82 17.04 -35.74
C GLN A 48 9.91 18.17 -36.20
N GLU A 49 9.03 17.98 -37.20
CA GLU A 49 8.01 18.94 -37.63
C GLU A 49 7.09 19.40 -36.50
N LEU A 50 6.74 18.47 -35.60
CA LEU A 50 5.95 18.73 -34.40
C LEU A 50 6.76 19.38 -33.26
N GLY A 51 8.05 19.64 -33.47
CA GLY A 51 8.92 20.35 -32.53
C GLY A 51 9.36 19.51 -31.34
N ALA A 52 9.38 18.18 -31.47
CA ALA A 52 9.86 17.29 -30.44
C ALA A 52 11.27 16.75 -30.73
N ALA A 53 12.05 16.51 -29.68
CA ALA A 53 13.38 15.88 -29.75
C ALA A 53 13.28 14.37 -29.64
N ILE A 54 14.23 13.65 -30.25
CA ILE A 54 14.38 12.20 -30.14
C ILE A 54 15.69 11.91 -29.40
N LEU A 55 15.60 11.13 -28.33
CA LEU A 55 16.75 10.57 -27.60
C LEU A 55 16.81 9.07 -27.86
N LEU A 56 17.88 8.61 -28.51
CA LEU A 56 18.17 7.21 -28.69
C LEU A 56 19.10 6.74 -27.57
N VAL A 57 18.70 5.71 -26.86
CA VAL A 57 19.44 5.10 -25.75
C VAL A 57 19.47 3.57 -25.91
N ASP A 58 20.44 2.91 -25.28
CA ASP A 58 20.53 1.45 -25.32
C ASP A 58 19.48 0.77 -24.44
N ASP A 59 19.14 1.40 -23.30
CA ASP A 59 18.19 0.90 -22.30
C ASP A 59 17.34 2.05 -21.73
N ALA A 60 16.05 2.00 -21.99
CA ALA A 60 15.10 3.03 -21.58
C ALA A 60 14.88 3.06 -20.05
N GLN A 61 14.87 1.89 -19.41
CA GLN A 61 14.70 1.79 -17.96
C GLN A 61 15.91 2.38 -17.24
N LYS A 62 17.11 2.00 -17.70
CA LYS A 62 18.36 2.58 -17.17
C LYS A 62 18.39 4.09 -17.37
N ALA A 63 18.02 4.58 -18.55
CA ALA A 63 18.02 6.01 -18.86
C ALA A 63 17.07 6.82 -17.94
N ILE A 64 15.87 6.29 -17.65
CA ILE A 64 14.95 6.93 -16.69
C ILE A 64 15.52 6.90 -15.27
N THR A 65 16.12 5.80 -14.87
CA THR A 65 16.75 5.67 -13.55
C THR A 65 17.93 6.63 -13.40
N ASP A 66 18.78 6.75 -14.42
CA ASP A 66 19.90 7.70 -14.45
C ASP A 66 19.40 9.16 -14.38
N LEU A 67 18.33 9.47 -15.12
CA LEU A 67 17.68 10.79 -15.06
C LEU A 67 17.12 11.08 -13.66
N ALA A 68 16.41 10.13 -13.06
CA ALA A 68 15.88 10.26 -11.70
C ALA A 68 16.99 10.39 -10.66
N CYS A 69 18.10 9.66 -10.81
CA CYS A 69 19.28 9.76 -9.96
C CYS A 69 19.92 11.15 -10.03
N ALA A 70 20.05 11.71 -11.24
CA ALA A 70 20.56 13.06 -11.46
C ALA A 70 19.60 14.10 -10.86
N TRP A 71 18.30 13.94 -11.09
CA TRP A 71 17.27 14.83 -10.53
C TRP A 71 17.21 14.78 -9.00
N ARG A 72 17.41 13.59 -8.39
CA ARG A 72 17.49 13.44 -6.93
C ARG A 72 18.55 14.36 -6.30
N CYS A 73 19.65 14.63 -7.01
CA CYS A 73 20.68 15.57 -6.55
C CYS A 73 20.20 17.04 -6.53
N CYS A 74 19.17 17.37 -7.31
CA CYS A 74 18.58 18.71 -7.38
C CYS A 74 17.47 18.92 -6.34
N LEU A 75 16.88 17.83 -5.80
CA LEU A 75 15.83 17.90 -4.80
C LEU A 75 16.43 18.33 -3.45
N ARG A 76 15.89 19.41 -2.88
CA ARG A 76 16.33 19.99 -1.60
C ARG A 76 15.56 19.44 -0.41
N GLY A 77 14.40 18.86 -0.67
CA GLY A 77 13.52 18.34 0.36
C GLY A 77 13.93 16.95 0.83
N ARG A 78 13.33 16.54 1.92
CA ARG A 78 13.51 15.23 2.53
C ARG A 78 12.88 14.15 1.69
N VAL A 79 13.56 13.02 1.54
CA VAL A 79 13.01 11.82 0.92
C VAL A 79 12.72 10.77 1.98
N VAL A 80 11.46 10.33 2.03
CA VAL A 80 10.95 9.28 2.93
C VAL A 80 10.70 8.03 2.11
N GLY A 81 11.49 6.99 2.32
CA GLY A 81 11.25 5.67 1.75
C GLY A 81 10.25 4.88 2.60
N LEU A 82 9.40 4.09 1.95
CA LEU A 82 8.42 3.26 2.65
C LEU A 82 8.29 1.89 2.01
N THR A 83 8.36 0.85 2.84
CA THR A 83 8.13 -0.55 2.43
C THR A 83 7.31 -1.31 3.47
N GLY A 84 6.95 -2.55 3.17
CA GLY A 84 6.22 -3.44 4.06
C GLY A 84 5.46 -4.52 3.29
N SER A 85 4.95 -5.52 3.96
CA SER A 85 4.08 -6.54 3.35
C SER A 85 2.69 -5.97 3.09
N ASN A 86 2.07 -5.37 4.10
CA ASN A 86 0.75 -4.73 4.05
C ASN A 86 0.82 -3.28 4.51
N GLY A 87 -0.21 -2.48 4.21
CA GLY A 87 -0.36 -1.11 4.67
C GLY A 87 0.48 -0.07 3.93
N LYS A 88 1.34 -0.44 2.97
CA LYS A 88 2.23 0.50 2.24
C LYS A 88 1.50 1.71 1.68
N THR A 89 0.55 1.48 0.79
CA THR A 89 -0.11 2.56 0.06
C THR A 89 -0.96 3.44 0.98
N THR A 90 -1.66 2.84 1.95
CA THR A 90 -2.43 3.60 2.94
C THR A 90 -1.51 4.44 3.81
N THR A 91 -0.43 3.86 4.36
CA THR A 91 0.55 4.61 5.14
C THR A 91 1.20 5.72 4.32
N LYS A 92 1.58 5.46 3.06
CA LYS A 92 2.10 6.49 2.14
C LYS A 92 1.14 7.67 2.00
N ASN A 93 -0.15 7.38 1.79
CA ASN A 93 -1.16 8.43 1.64
C ASN A 93 -1.35 9.22 2.94
N LEU A 94 -1.43 8.55 4.09
CA LEU A 94 -1.51 9.21 5.40
C LEU A 94 -0.27 10.06 5.68
N VAL A 95 0.93 9.55 5.39
CA VAL A 95 2.20 10.30 5.52
C VAL A 95 2.20 11.52 4.59
N ARG A 96 1.75 11.38 3.33
CA ARG A 96 1.58 12.51 2.41
C ARG A 96 0.66 13.57 3.00
N ASP A 97 -0.51 13.17 3.48
CA ASP A 97 -1.54 14.10 3.98
C ASP A 97 -1.05 14.83 5.24
N VAL A 98 -0.44 14.11 6.18
CA VAL A 98 0.19 14.70 7.37
C VAL A 98 1.33 15.67 7.00
N LEU A 99 2.28 15.25 6.15
CA LEU A 99 3.41 16.09 5.75
C LEU A 99 2.97 17.30 4.90
N SER A 100 1.83 17.23 4.22
CA SER A 100 1.26 18.35 3.47
C SER A 100 0.91 19.55 4.36
N CYS A 101 0.68 19.31 5.66
CA CYS A 101 0.51 20.39 6.65
C CYS A 101 1.82 21.15 6.93
N ALA A 102 2.99 20.57 6.59
CA ALA A 102 4.30 21.19 6.75
C ALA A 102 4.84 21.83 5.45
N GLY A 103 4.23 21.61 4.29
CA GLY A 103 4.65 22.14 3.01
C GLY A 103 4.36 21.20 1.84
N SER A 104 4.94 21.48 0.67
CA SER A 104 4.71 20.71 -0.54
C SER A 104 5.18 19.25 -0.40
N VAL A 105 4.37 18.31 -0.90
CA VAL A 105 4.66 16.88 -0.87
C VAL A 105 4.42 16.26 -2.24
N THR A 106 5.39 15.48 -2.72
CA THR A 106 5.21 14.56 -3.83
C THR A 106 5.25 13.13 -3.29
N ALA A 107 4.30 12.29 -3.70
CA ALA A 107 4.25 10.90 -3.27
C ALA A 107 4.04 9.94 -4.44
N THR A 108 4.49 8.70 -4.30
CA THR A 108 4.25 7.65 -5.28
C THR A 108 2.76 7.55 -5.63
N ARG A 109 2.43 7.62 -6.91
CA ARG A 109 1.06 7.51 -7.42
C ARG A 109 0.63 6.05 -7.50
N GLY A 110 -0.55 5.73 -6.96
CA GLY A 110 -1.09 4.38 -6.98
C GLY A 110 -0.06 3.35 -6.48
N ASN A 111 0.18 2.32 -7.28
CA ASN A 111 1.11 1.22 -7.03
C ASN A 111 2.45 1.33 -7.80
N GLN A 112 2.84 2.52 -8.26
CA GLN A 112 4.09 2.75 -9.01
C GLN A 112 5.32 2.63 -8.11
N ASN A 113 5.50 1.46 -7.49
CA ASN A 113 6.48 1.19 -6.44
C ASN A 113 7.63 0.24 -6.85
N ASN A 114 7.74 -0.03 -8.14
CA ASN A 114 8.79 -0.86 -8.74
C ASN A 114 9.87 -0.01 -9.45
N GLU A 115 10.82 -0.69 -10.11
CA GLU A 115 11.94 -0.09 -10.83
C GLU A 115 11.55 0.85 -12.00
N LEU A 116 10.31 0.75 -12.50
CA LEU A 116 9.77 1.67 -13.51
C LEU A 116 9.01 2.83 -12.89
N GLY A 117 8.32 2.58 -11.78
CA GLY A 117 7.43 3.56 -11.14
C GLY A 117 8.13 4.50 -10.17
N VAL A 118 9.10 3.99 -9.42
CA VAL A 118 9.86 4.78 -8.42
C VAL A 118 10.62 5.96 -9.05
N PRO A 119 11.32 5.82 -10.19
CA PRO A 119 11.92 6.96 -10.88
C PRO A 119 10.92 8.07 -11.18
N ASN A 120 9.70 7.73 -11.61
CA ASN A 120 8.66 8.71 -11.92
C ASN A 120 8.23 9.52 -10.69
N THR A 121 8.28 8.92 -9.49
CA THR A 121 7.98 9.65 -8.25
C THR A 121 9.01 10.75 -7.99
N LEU A 122 10.29 10.48 -8.19
CA LEU A 122 11.35 11.49 -8.05
C LEU A 122 11.24 12.59 -9.12
N LEU A 123 11.00 12.20 -10.38
CA LEU A 123 10.87 13.11 -11.52
C LEU A 123 9.59 13.98 -11.46
N ALA A 124 8.58 13.57 -10.71
CA ALA A 124 7.37 14.35 -10.47
C ALA A 124 7.52 15.41 -9.38
N ALA A 125 8.61 15.37 -8.62
CA ALA A 125 8.89 16.36 -7.58
C ALA A 125 9.62 17.58 -8.17
N ASP A 126 9.21 18.78 -7.76
CA ASP A 126 9.95 20.00 -8.04
C ASP A 126 11.18 20.13 -7.15
N ALA A 127 12.18 20.90 -7.55
CA ALA A 127 13.41 21.11 -6.79
C ALA A 127 13.14 21.65 -5.36
N ASP A 128 12.07 22.41 -5.18
CA ASP A 128 11.65 22.99 -3.91
C ASP A 128 10.56 22.17 -3.19
N THR A 129 10.23 20.98 -3.69
CA THR A 129 9.32 20.05 -2.99
C THR A 129 9.91 19.72 -1.62
N ARG A 130 9.15 20.01 -0.55
CA ARG A 130 9.66 19.90 0.83
C ARG A 130 9.83 18.45 1.30
N ASN A 131 8.93 17.57 0.87
CA ASN A 131 9.01 16.14 1.19
C ASN A 131 8.64 15.30 -0.05
N VAL A 132 9.39 14.21 -0.26
CA VAL A 132 9.09 13.22 -1.31
C VAL A 132 8.87 11.88 -0.62
N VAL A 133 7.68 11.28 -0.76
CA VAL A 133 7.33 10.00 -0.13
C VAL A 133 7.34 8.91 -1.19
N VAL A 134 8.28 7.98 -1.08
CA VAL A 134 8.54 6.95 -2.08
C VAL A 134 8.14 5.58 -1.54
N GLU A 135 7.07 5.02 -2.08
CA GLU A 135 6.68 3.63 -1.82
C GLU A 135 7.60 2.69 -2.61
N MET A 136 8.19 1.69 -1.94
CA MET A 136 9.09 0.70 -2.52
C MET A 136 8.52 -0.70 -2.33
N GLY A 137 8.13 -1.32 -3.45
CA GLY A 137 7.76 -2.72 -3.52
C GLY A 137 8.99 -3.60 -3.75
N MET A 138 8.84 -4.91 -3.49
CA MET A 138 9.87 -5.89 -3.81
C MET A 138 9.25 -7.27 -4.03
N ARG A 139 9.91 -8.10 -4.80
CA ARG A 139 9.65 -9.52 -5.02
C ARG A 139 10.85 -10.40 -4.68
N GLY A 140 12.01 -9.80 -4.35
CA GLY A 140 13.25 -10.49 -4.07
C GLY A 140 14.22 -9.65 -3.25
N LEU A 141 15.26 -10.31 -2.74
CA LEU A 141 16.40 -9.67 -2.09
C LEU A 141 17.15 -8.74 -3.07
N GLY A 142 17.72 -7.65 -2.56
CA GLY A 142 18.49 -6.67 -3.32
C GLY A 142 17.64 -5.65 -4.11
N GLN A 143 16.33 -5.86 -4.21
CA GLN A 143 15.48 -4.94 -4.99
C GLN A 143 15.24 -3.62 -4.28
N ILE A 144 15.00 -3.62 -2.97
CA ILE A 144 14.87 -2.38 -2.19
C ILE A 144 16.22 -1.67 -2.13
N GLU A 145 17.33 -2.39 -1.97
CA GLU A 145 18.68 -1.83 -2.03
C GLU A 145 18.93 -1.12 -3.37
N SER A 146 18.56 -1.77 -4.49
CA SER A 146 18.65 -1.18 -5.82
C SER A 146 17.85 0.11 -5.95
N LEU A 147 16.60 0.13 -5.46
CA LEU A 147 15.78 1.35 -5.43
C LEU A 147 16.41 2.43 -4.56
N CYS A 148 16.92 2.08 -3.39
CA CYS A 148 17.56 3.01 -2.47
C CYS A 148 18.84 3.62 -3.04
N SER A 149 19.54 2.94 -3.96
CA SER A 149 20.79 3.42 -4.56
C SER A 149 20.62 4.78 -5.28
N PHE A 150 19.46 5.02 -5.89
CA PHE A 150 19.15 6.29 -6.57
C PHE A 150 18.13 7.14 -5.83
N VAL A 151 17.21 6.56 -5.05
CA VAL A 151 16.25 7.31 -4.22
C VAL A 151 16.95 8.02 -3.06
N ARG A 152 17.94 7.39 -2.44
CA ARG A 152 18.71 7.89 -1.28
C ARG A 152 17.81 8.49 -0.21
N PRO A 153 16.95 7.67 0.45
CA PRO A 153 16.06 8.14 1.48
C PRO A 153 16.82 8.59 2.73
N GLU A 154 16.39 9.66 3.37
CA GLU A 154 16.86 10.08 4.70
C GLU A 154 16.05 9.45 5.82
N TRP A 155 14.78 9.13 5.55
CA TRP A 155 13.86 8.48 6.48
C TRP A 155 13.30 7.21 5.85
N GLY A 156 13.14 6.17 6.66
CA GLY A 156 12.64 4.88 6.20
C GLY A 156 11.53 4.33 7.08
N ILE A 157 10.43 3.88 6.49
CA ILE A 157 9.29 3.29 7.19
C ILE A 157 9.17 1.83 6.78
N VAL A 158 9.13 0.92 7.75
CA VAL A 158 8.73 -0.48 7.53
C VAL A 158 7.40 -0.71 8.24
N THR A 159 6.32 -0.88 7.46
CA THR A 159 4.98 -0.96 8.02
C THR A 159 4.74 -2.28 8.74
N GLN A 160 5.08 -3.40 8.09
CA GLN A 160 4.87 -4.75 8.60
C GLN A 160 5.66 -5.78 7.78
N VAL A 161 6.07 -6.87 8.43
CA VAL A 161 6.64 -8.08 7.81
C VAL A 161 5.64 -9.22 7.92
N GLY A 162 4.83 -9.42 6.90
CA GLY A 162 3.89 -10.53 6.77
C GLY A 162 4.36 -11.55 5.74
N GLU A 163 3.41 -12.27 5.13
CA GLU A 163 3.65 -13.40 4.22
C GLU A 163 3.61 -13.03 2.73
N SER A 164 3.46 -11.74 2.38
CA SER A 164 3.46 -11.30 0.97
C SER A 164 4.77 -11.69 0.28
N HIS A 165 4.66 -12.31 -0.91
CA HIS A 165 5.78 -12.80 -1.71
C HIS A 165 6.58 -13.95 -1.07
N ILE A 166 5.97 -14.71 -0.14
CA ILE A 166 6.63 -15.82 0.56
C ILE A 166 7.04 -16.94 -0.40
N GLU A 167 6.30 -17.14 -1.49
CA GLU A 167 6.67 -18.07 -2.56
C GLU A 167 8.07 -17.78 -3.12
N LEU A 168 8.40 -16.50 -3.32
CA LEU A 168 9.65 -16.08 -3.95
C LEU A 168 10.83 -16.00 -2.96
N LEU A 169 10.53 -15.70 -1.71
CA LEU A 169 11.52 -15.47 -0.66
C LEU A 169 11.69 -16.67 0.30
N GLY A 170 10.75 -17.61 0.31
CA GLY A 170 10.82 -18.86 1.04
C GLY A 170 10.54 -18.78 2.53
N SER A 171 10.76 -17.63 3.19
CA SER A 171 10.49 -17.45 4.62
C SER A 171 10.21 -16.00 5.03
N ARG A 172 9.57 -15.81 6.20
CA ARG A 172 9.35 -14.46 6.77
C ARG A 172 10.66 -13.77 7.12
N GLU A 173 11.70 -14.50 7.54
CA GLU A 173 13.03 -13.94 7.80
C GLU A 173 13.66 -13.36 6.53
N ASN A 174 13.51 -14.02 5.39
CA ASN A 174 13.99 -13.48 4.12
C ASN A 174 13.18 -12.26 3.67
N ILE A 175 11.87 -12.23 3.95
CA ILE A 175 11.04 -11.04 3.73
C ILE A 175 11.52 -9.89 4.62
N ALA A 176 11.79 -10.15 5.90
CA ALA A 176 12.32 -9.17 6.83
C ALA A 176 13.71 -8.66 6.39
N ARG A 177 14.57 -9.58 5.91
CA ARG A 177 15.90 -9.23 5.37
C ARG A 177 15.81 -8.30 4.16
N ALA A 178 14.92 -8.61 3.21
CA ALA A 178 14.69 -7.72 2.07
C ALA A 178 14.18 -6.34 2.49
N LYS A 179 13.28 -6.28 3.49
CA LYS A 179 12.77 -4.98 3.97
C LYS A 179 13.79 -4.20 4.79
N SER A 180 14.72 -4.89 5.46
CA SER A 180 15.81 -4.24 6.21
C SER A 180 16.78 -3.48 5.29
N GLU A 181 16.81 -3.77 3.98
CA GLU A 181 17.60 -3.05 2.99
C GLU A 181 17.26 -1.55 2.97
N LEU A 182 15.99 -1.17 3.19
CA LEU A 182 15.59 0.23 3.31
C LEU A 182 16.30 0.92 4.50
N ILE A 183 16.27 0.27 5.66
CA ILE A 183 16.89 0.84 6.87
C ILE A 183 18.42 0.84 6.74
N ALA A 184 18.99 -0.21 6.11
CA ALA A 184 20.41 -0.29 5.83
C ALA A 184 20.91 0.77 4.84
N ALA A 185 20.03 1.35 4.01
CA ALA A 185 20.36 2.41 3.07
C ALA A 185 20.30 3.83 3.68
N LEU A 186 19.77 4.00 4.89
CA LEU A 186 19.66 5.31 5.52
C LEU A 186 21.05 5.87 5.87
N PRO A 187 21.27 7.19 5.75
CA PRO A 187 22.51 7.83 6.15
C PRO A 187 22.65 7.89 7.68
N GLU A 188 23.84 8.19 8.18
CA GLU A 188 24.04 8.60 9.56
C GLU A 188 23.13 9.79 9.89
N GLY A 189 22.47 9.77 11.06
CA GLY A 189 21.45 10.74 11.46
C GLY A 189 20.09 10.55 10.78
N GLY A 190 19.92 9.55 9.88
CA GLY A 190 18.65 9.17 9.33
C GLY A 190 17.67 8.62 10.38
N ILE A 191 16.39 8.50 10.02
CA ILE A 191 15.34 8.00 10.94
C ILE A 191 14.66 6.78 10.37
N ALA A 192 14.64 5.69 11.15
CA ALA A 192 13.88 4.48 10.90
C ALA A 192 12.58 4.49 11.71
N PHE A 193 11.44 4.35 11.05
CA PHE A 193 10.13 4.18 11.68
C PHE A 193 9.75 2.70 11.59
N LEU A 194 9.61 2.05 12.75
CA LEU A 194 9.41 0.60 12.84
C LEU A 194 8.17 0.28 13.68
N ASN A 195 7.44 -0.75 13.27
CA ASN A 195 6.23 -1.20 13.93
C ASN A 195 6.55 -1.96 15.23
N GLY A 196 6.17 -1.41 16.38
CA GLY A 196 6.41 -2.01 17.68
C GLY A 196 5.64 -3.31 17.93
N ALA A 197 4.50 -3.47 17.27
CA ALA A 197 3.66 -4.67 17.36
C ALA A 197 4.09 -5.81 16.42
N ASP A 198 5.01 -5.57 15.49
CA ASP A 198 5.50 -6.57 14.56
C ASP A 198 6.66 -7.35 15.17
N ASP A 199 6.52 -8.68 15.24
CA ASP A 199 7.50 -9.62 15.80
C ASP A 199 8.84 -9.63 15.03
N MET A 200 8.84 -9.22 13.76
CA MET A 200 10.04 -9.16 12.92
C MET A 200 10.76 -7.81 12.96
N SER A 201 10.22 -6.80 13.64
CA SER A 201 10.84 -5.47 13.67
C SER A 201 12.21 -5.45 14.34
N ASP A 202 12.45 -6.29 15.35
CA ASP A 202 13.78 -6.45 15.96
C ASP A 202 14.77 -7.01 14.94
N PHE A 203 14.36 -8.05 14.19
CA PHE A 203 15.19 -8.61 13.12
C PHE A 203 15.52 -7.56 12.04
N VAL A 204 14.53 -6.76 11.62
CA VAL A 204 14.73 -5.68 10.63
C VAL A 204 15.76 -4.66 11.13
N TRP A 205 15.64 -4.23 12.38
CA TRP A 205 16.55 -3.27 12.99
C TRP A 205 17.98 -3.79 13.14
N ASP A 206 18.13 -5.01 13.65
CA ASP A 206 19.43 -5.64 13.89
C ASP A 206 20.12 -6.02 12.57
N ASN A 207 19.39 -6.58 11.60
CA ASN A 207 19.94 -6.93 10.29
C ASN A 207 20.40 -5.69 9.51
N ALA A 208 19.72 -4.55 9.67
CA ALA A 208 20.14 -3.27 9.09
C ALA A 208 21.31 -2.62 9.83
N ARG A 209 21.69 -3.13 11.02
CA ARG A 209 22.72 -2.56 11.92
C ARG A 209 22.44 -1.09 12.23
N GLY A 210 21.15 -0.75 12.46
CA GLY A 210 20.70 0.64 12.57
C GLY A 210 21.45 1.44 13.64
N ALA A 211 21.59 0.88 14.84
CA ALA A 211 22.32 1.53 15.93
C ALA A 211 23.80 1.79 15.61
N GLU A 212 24.49 0.80 15.04
CA GLU A 212 25.92 0.91 14.67
C GLU A 212 26.16 1.96 13.58
N ARG A 213 25.17 2.17 12.72
CA ARG A 213 25.23 3.14 11.61
C ARG A 213 24.81 4.55 12.00
N GLY A 214 24.47 4.79 13.26
CA GLY A 214 24.03 6.11 13.74
C GLY A 214 22.63 6.50 13.26
N VAL A 215 21.79 5.52 12.88
CA VAL A 215 20.38 5.74 12.52
C VAL A 215 19.57 5.83 13.81
N SER A 216 18.62 6.78 13.87
CA SER A 216 17.69 6.90 14.99
C SER A 216 16.43 6.07 14.73
N ALA A 217 15.95 5.33 15.74
CA ALA A 217 14.68 4.61 15.63
C ALA A 217 13.52 5.39 16.26
N VAL A 218 12.36 5.27 15.64
CA VAL A 218 11.05 5.71 16.16
C VAL A 218 10.11 4.51 16.12
N CYS A 219 9.55 4.16 17.27
CA CYS A 219 8.55 3.10 17.38
C CYS A 219 7.16 3.66 17.07
N PHE A 220 6.35 2.95 16.27
CA PHE A 220 4.93 3.19 16.18
C PHE A 220 4.16 1.91 16.48
N ASP A 221 3.03 2.00 17.18
CA ASP A 221 2.23 0.85 17.59
C ASP A 221 0.74 1.19 17.63
N GLY A 222 -0.04 0.56 16.79
CA GLY A 222 -1.50 0.73 16.72
C GLY A 222 -2.26 -0.47 17.30
N SER A 223 -1.62 -1.36 18.06
CA SER A 223 -2.25 -2.56 18.61
C SER A 223 -3.23 -2.30 19.76
N GLY A 224 -3.11 -1.15 20.41
CA GLY A 224 -3.84 -0.85 21.66
C GLY A 224 -3.22 -1.50 22.90
N THR A 225 -2.17 -2.29 22.75
CA THR A 225 -1.54 -3.05 23.85
C THR A 225 -0.14 -2.54 24.22
N TYR A 226 0.37 -1.52 23.52
CA TYR A 226 1.70 -0.96 23.80
C TYR A 226 1.82 -0.43 25.24
N ARG A 227 2.90 -0.82 25.91
CA ARG A 227 3.24 -0.36 27.26
C ARG A 227 4.58 0.33 27.27
N ALA A 228 4.52 1.67 27.19
CA ALA A 228 5.69 2.52 27.04
C ALA A 228 6.75 2.32 28.11
N ASP A 229 6.37 1.92 29.33
CA ASP A 229 7.29 1.72 30.44
C ASP A 229 7.91 0.30 30.50
N GLU A 230 7.35 -0.64 29.74
CA GLU A 230 7.78 -2.04 29.70
C GLU A 230 8.72 -2.34 28.53
N VAL A 231 8.70 -1.53 27.49
CA VAL A 231 9.52 -1.73 26.28
C VAL A 231 11.00 -1.41 26.53
N ARG A 232 11.88 -2.05 25.78
CA ARG A 232 13.34 -1.91 25.87
C ARG A 232 13.95 -1.74 24.48
N GLY A 233 15.25 -1.45 24.43
CA GLY A 233 16.00 -1.27 23.20
C GLY A 233 15.51 -0.06 22.40
N TRP A 234 15.46 -0.19 21.09
CA TRP A 234 15.05 0.87 20.17
C TRP A 234 13.60 1.36 20.40
N ARG A 235 12.71 0.47 20.91
CA ARG A 235 11.31 0.80 21.22
C ARG A 235 11.17 1.78 22.40
N ALA A 236 12.16 1.85 23.29
CA ALA A 236 12.11 2.69 24.48
C ALA A 236 12.41 4.17 24.21
N GLY A 237 12.88 4.50 23.00
CA GLY A 237 13.18 5.86 22.56
C GLY A 237 11.93 6.65 22.22
N ARG A 238 11.97 7.36 21.08
CA ARG A 238 10.80 8.05 20.53
C ARG A 238 9.73 7.03 20.13
N SER A 239 8.49 7.24 20.57
CA SER A 239 7.41 6.31 20.30
C SER A 239 6.07 7.03 20.13
N VAL A 240 5.23 6.47 19.24
CA VAL A 240 3.85 6.86 18.99
C VAL A 240 2.97 5.62 19.07
N TRP A 241 1.91 5.66 19.88
CA TRP A 241 1.03 4.49 20.01
C TRP A 241 -0.43 4.91 20.21
N ALA A 242 -1.33 3.95 19.97
CA ALA A 242 -2.75 4.09 20.21
C ALA A 242 -3.20 3.35 21.45
N SER A 243 -4.20 3.87 22.15
CA SER A 243 -4.98 3.15 23.17
C SER A 243 -6.47 3.51 23.07
N ASP A 244 -7.29 2.83 23.86
CA ASP A 244 -8.73 3.08 23.95
C ASP A 244 -9.41 3.03 22.57
N ILE A 245 -9.03 2.03 21.76
CA ILE A 245 -9.51 1.91 20.38
C ILE A 245 -10.95 1.43 20.38
N SER A 246 -11.83 2.17 19.71
CA SER A 246 -13.22 1.83 19.46
C SER A 246 -13.54 1.93 17.98
N LEU A 247 -14.50 1.14 17.51
CA LEU A 247 -14.99 1.18 16.13
C LEU A 247 -16.42 1.71 16.10
N ASP A 248 -16.73 2.53 15.11
CA ASP A 248 -18.10 2.92 14.80
C ASP A 248 -18.82 1.84 13.95
N ASP A 249 -20.08 2.10 13.61
CA ASP A 249 -20.93 1.20 12.81
C ASP A 249 -20.37 0.91 11.41
N ALA A 250 -19.49 1.75 10.88
CA ALA A 250 -18.80 1.58 9.61
C ALA A 250 -17.39 0.95 9.75
N GLY A 251 -17.03 0.52 10.97
CA GLY A 251 -15.71 -0.05 11.25
C GLY A 251 -14.58 0.98 11.28
N ARG A 252 -14.89 2.29 11.40
CA ARG A 252 -13.88 3.35 11.49
C ARG A 252 -13.43 3.50 12.93
N ALA A 253 -12.10 3.64 13.12
CA ALA A 253 -11.50 3.69 14.44
C ALA A 253 -11.47 5.09 15.04
N SER A 254 -11.81 5.19 16.33
CA SER A 254 -11.48 6.31 17.22
C SER A 254 -10.62 5.80 18.36
N PHE A 255 -9.56 6.53 18.70
CA PHE A 255 -8.58 6.13 19.70
C PHE A 255 -7.87 7.32 20.32
N THR A 256 -7.17 7.11 21.43
CA THR A 256 -6.22 8.08 21.99
C THR A 256 -4.84 7.81 21.38
N LEU A 257 -4.30 8.78 20.67
CA LEU A 257 -2.96 8.77 20.12
C LEU A 257 -1.99 9.36 21.14
N PHE A 258 -0.96 8.64 21.50
CA PHE A 258 0.10 9.06 22.43
C PHE A 258 1.41 9.25 21.69
N ALA A 259 2.22 10.21 22.15
CA ALA A 259 3.55 10.48 21.66
C ALA A 259 4.54 10.72 22.81
N ARG A 260 5.72 10.12 22.74
CA ARG A 260 6.81 10.29 23.72
C ARG A 260 8.13 10.56 23.03
N GLY A 261 8.92 11.49 23.57
CA GLY A 261 10.30 11.77 23.16
C GLY A 261 10.45 12.68 21.95
N PHE A 262 9.41 13.44 21.57
CA PHE A 262 9.45 14.41 20.46
C PHE A 262 9.56 15.86 20.96
N SER A 263 8.99 16.19 22.09
CA SER A 263 9.22 17.45 22.81
C SER A 263 10.41 17.34 23.75
N GLY A 264 11.08 18.45 24.02
CA GLY A 264 12.29 18.48 24.87
C GLY A 264 12.11 18.04 26.32
N ASP A 265 10.86 17.91 26.78
CA ASP A 265 10.49 17.38 28.07
C ASP A 265 10.24 15.86 28.00
N ALA A 266 10.58 15.14 29.07
CA ALA A 266 10.34 13.68 29.16
C ALA A 266 8.83 13.32 29.22
N GLY A 267 7.93 14.26 28.89
CA GLY A 267 6.49 14.11 28.92
C GLY A 267 5.94 13.24 27.79
N CYS A 268 4.77 12.69 28.06
CA CYS A 268 3.94 12.01 27.05
C CYS A 268 2.81 12.96 26.66
N GLU A 269 2.70 13.26 25.39
CA GLU A 269 1.58 14.03 24.81
C GLU A 269 0.49 13.06 24.31
N SER A 270 -0.75 13.51 24.31
CA SER A 270 -1.85 12.71 23.76
C SER A 270 -2.93 13.57 23.12
N ALA A 271 -3.60 13.02 22.12
CA ALA A 271 -4.75 13.62 21.48
C ALA A 271 -5.74 12.54 21.01
N THR A 272 -7.02 12.86 20.98
CA THR A 272 -8.03 11.97 20.40
C THR A 272 -7.95 12.02 18.87
N CYS A 273 -7.91 10.86 18.23
CA CYS A 273 -7.88 10.69 16.79
C CYS A 273 -9.08 9.87 16.34
N SER A 274 -9.80 10.32 15.31
CA SER A 274 -10.87 9.57 14.66
C SER A 274 -10.58 9.47 13.18
N LEU A 275 -10.47 8.24 12.65
CA LEU A 275 -10.15 8.00 11.24
C LEU A 275 -11.42 7.94 10.39
N ALA A 276 -11.35 8.43 9.17
CA ALA A 276 -12.37 8.17 8.15
C ALA A 276 -12.17 6.80 7.45
N LEU A 277 -11.04 6.14 7.70
CA LEU A 277 -10.66 4.84 7.15
C LEU A 277 -11.21 3.71 8.05
N SER A 278 -11.81 2.69 7.44
CA SER A 278 -12.31 1.51 8.17
C SER A 278 -11.18 0.50 8.44
N GLY A 279 -11.29 -0.22 9.57
CA GLY A 279 -10.41 -1.31 9.95
C GLY A 279 -9.33 -0.96 10.97
N LEU A 280 -9.16 -1.85 11.96
CA LEU A 280 -8.18 -1.72 13.04
C LEU A 280 -6.74 -1.59 12.53
N HIS A 281 -6.40 -2.24 11.40
CA HIS A 281 -5.07 -2.14 10.80
C HIS A 281 -4.72 -0.70 10.39
N ASN A 282 -5.70 0.17 10.14
CA ASN A 282 -5.45 1.57 9.83
C ASN A 282 -5.02 2.40 11.06
N VAL A 283 -5.22 1.88 12.27
CA VAL A 283 -4.64 2.50 13.48
C VAL A 283 -3.12 2.40 13.47
N HIS A 284 -2.55 1.24 13.04
CA HIS A 284 -1.10 1.12 12.85
C HIS A 284 -0.57 2.08 11.78
N ASN A 285 -1.29 2.16 10.63
CA ASN A 285 -0.91 3.07 9.54
C ASN A 285 -0.96 4.55 9.99
N ALA A 286 -1.94 4.91 10.80
CA ALA A 286 -2.08 6.25 11.39
C ALA A 286 -0.96 6.55 12.40
N CYS A 287 -0.61 5.61 13.28
CA CYS A 287 0.52 5.75 14.21
C CYS A 287 1.85 5.95 13.47
N ALA A 288 2.07 5.22 12.37
CA ALA A 288 3.24 5.41 11.51
C ALA A 288 3.29 6.81 10.90
N ALA A 289 2.17 7.29 10.35
CA ALA A 289 2.09 8.63 9.76
C ALA A 289 2.26 9.73 10.83
N ALA A 290 1.69 9.53 12.02
CA ALA A 290 1.85 10.44 13.15
C ALA A 290 3.31 10.52 13.61
N ALA A 291 4.00 9.39 13.68
CA ALA A 291 5.42 9.34 14.03
C ALA A 291 6.29 10.16 13.05
N VAL A 292 5.98 10.07 11.75
CA VAL A 292 6.64 10.86 10.70
C VAL A 292 6.31 12.34 10.83
N GLY A 293 5.05 12.70 11.09
CA GLY A 293 4.61 14.09 11.30
C GLY A 293 5.31 14.76 12.50
N LEU A 294 5.35 14.06 13.64
CA LEU A 294 6.06 14.52 14.83
C LEU A 294 7.57 14.69 14.59
N ALA A 295 8.19 13.73 13.89
CA ALA A 295 9.60 13.86 13.51
C ALA A 295 9.84 15.01 12.53
N ALA A 296 8.83 15.42 11.76
CA ALA A 296 8.87 16.61 10.90
C ALA A 296 8.60 17.93 11.65
N GLY A 297 8.29 17.87 12.95
CA GLY A 297 8.04 19.04 13.82
C GLY A 297 6.58 19.52 13.82
N LEU A 298 5.64 18.73 13.36
CA LEU A 298 4.21 19.03 13.46
C LEU A 298 3.71 18.73 14.88
N SER A 299 2.70 19.49 15.35
CA SER A 299 2.05 19.20 16.62
C SER A 299 1.04 18.05 16.47
N LEU A 300 0.69 17.42 17.59
CA LEU A 300 -0.25 16.31 17.62
C LEU A 300 -1.64 16.73 17.09
N GLU A 301 -2.09 17.95 17.40
CA GLU A 301 -3.38 18.49 16.97
C GLU A 301 -3.47 18.58 15.43
N VAL A 302 -2.42 19.11 14.78
CA VAL A 302 -2.36 19.20 13.31
C VAL A 302 -2.36 17.79 12.68
N ILE A 303 -1.65 16.85 13.32
CA ILE A 303 -1.57 15.47 12.83
C ILE A 303 -2.92 14.76 12.92
N VAL A 304 -3.63 14.84 14.06
CA VAL A 304 -4.92 14.15 14.21
C VAL A 304 -5.99 14.75 13.31
N GLU A 305 -5.95 16.06 13.04
CA GLU A 305 -6.83 16.71 12.06
C GLU A 305 -6.58 16.17 10.64
N ALA A 306 -5.32 16.10 10.22
CA ALA A 306 -4.93 15.56 8.90
C ALA A 306 -5.33 14.08 8.75
N LEU A 307 -5.12 13.26 9.78
CA LEU A 307 -5.51 11.85 9.80
C LEU A 307 -7.03 11.67 9.72
N GLY A 308 -7.81 12.52 10.42
CA GLY A 308 -9.27 12.51 10.39
C GLY A 308 -9.86 12.92 9.05
N ALA A 309 -9.16 13.75 8.28
CA ALA A 309 -9.56 14.19 6.95
C ALA A 309 -9.14 13.24 5.81
N ALA A 310 -8.31 12.23 6.10
CA ALA A 310 -7.78 11.30 5.10
C ALA A 310 -8.89 10.48 4.44
N LYS A 311 -8.75 10.25 3.13
CA LYS A 311 -9.73 9.47 2.34
C LYS A 311 -9.16 8.10 1.98
N PRO A 312 -10.00 7.05 1.93
CA PRO A 312 -9.57 5.75 1.44
C PRO A 312 -9.15 5.85 -0.05
N GLU A 313 -8.17 5.04 -0.43
CA GLU A 313 -7.84 4.81 -1.83
C GLU A 313 -8.79 3.75 -2.39
N SER A 314 -9.18 3.91 -3.66
CA SER A 314 -10.08 2.96 -4.30
C SER A 314 -9.51 1.53 -4.26
N GLY A 315 -10.38 0.56 -3.98
CA GLY A 315 -9.98 -0.84 -3.84
C GLY A 315 -9.29 -1.20 -2.51
N ARG A 316 -9.30 -0.30 -1.50
CA ARG A 316 -8.68 -0.53 -0.19
C ARG A 316 -9.67 -0.24 0.94
N GLN A 317 -10.58 -1.18 1.15
CA GLN A 317 -11.69 -1.08 2.11
C GLN A 317 -12.53 0.20 1.92
N GLU A 318 -12.68 0.60 0.68
CA GLU A 318 -13.53 1.71 0.28
C GLU A 318 -15.01 1.33 0.42
N ILE A 319 -15.76 2.12 1.17
CA ILE A 319 -17.19 1.87 1.40
C ILE A 319 -17.98 2.63 0.34
N LEU A 320 -18.73 1.88 -0.47
CA LEU A 320 -19.53 2.39 -1.58
C LEU A 320 -21.01 2.07 -1.34
N ALA A 321 -21.88 3.06 -1.56
CA ALA A 321 -23.31 2.84 -1.57
C ALA A 321 -23.76 2.40 -2.96
N ALA A 322 -24.45 1.24 -3.06
CA ALA A 322 -25.01 0.74 -4.28
C ALA A 322 -26.47 1.20 -4.47
N ARG A 323 -26.89 1.36 -5.74
CA ARG A 323 -28.27 1.78 -6.08
C ARG A 323 -29.36 0.85 -5.55
N GLY A 324 -29.04 -0.43 -5.34
CA GLY A 324 -29.93 -1.42 -4.74
C GLY A 324 -30.18 -1.27 -3.25
N GLY A 325 -29.65 -0.22 -2.60
CA GLY A 325 -29.83 0.04 -1.18
C GLY A 325 -28.98 -0.83 -0.25
N PHE A 326 -27.87 -1.39 -0.75
CA PHE A 326 -26.89 -2.15 -0.02
C PHE A 326 -25.50 -1.46 -0.06
N THR A 327 -24.58 -1.93 0.76
CA THR A 327 -23.23 -1.38 0.87
C THR A 327 -22.23 -2.33 0.23
N VAL A 328 -21.26 -1.81 -0.54
CA VAL A 328 -20.10 -2.56 -1.06
C VAL A 328 -18.84 -2.09 -0.35
N VAL A 329 -18.13 -3.01 0.28
CA VAL A 329 -16.78 -2.81 0.81
C VAL A 329 -15.79 -3.27 -0.25
N ASN A 330 -15.28 -2.32 -1.01
CA ASN A 330 -14.32 -2.54 -2.09
C ASN A 330 -12.90 -2.71 -1.51
N ASP A 331 -12.42 -3.94 -1.45
CA ASP A 331 -11.03 -4.28 -1.08
C ASP A 331 -10.40 -5.18 -2.17
N ALA A 332 -10.80 -4.95 -3.44
CA ALA A 332 -10.48 -5.80 -4.58
C ALA A 332 -9.07 -5.58 -5.17
N TYR A 333 -8.30 -4.60 -4.67
CA TYR A 333 -7.00 -4.26 -5.23
C TYR A 333 -5.98 -5.40 -5.14
N ASN A 334 -5.84 -6.06 -3.98
CA ASN A 334 -4.96 -7.21 -3.79
C ASN A 334 -5.33 -8.00 -2.54
N ALA A 335 -4.90 -9.26 -2.47
CA ALA A 335 -5.11 -10.13 -1.31
C ALA A 335 -3.88 -10.96 -0.97
N ASN A 336 -3.67 -11.14 0.33
CA ASN A 336 -2.84 -12.14 0.97
C ASN A 336 -3.50 -12.55 2.29
N PRO A 337 -3.07 -13.63 2.98
CA PRO A 337 -3.74 -14.12 4.19
C PRO A 337 -3.93 -13.04 5.26
N ASP A 338 -2.90 -12.24 5.57
CA ASP A 338 -2.97 -11.19 6.58
C ASP A 338 -3.99 -10.11 6.23
N SER A 339 -3.96 -9.63 4.96
CA SER A 339 -4.88 -8.59 4.52
C SER A 339 -6.32 -9.09 4.40
N MET A 340 -6.53 -10.36 4.02
CA MET A 340 -7.85 -10.95 3.93
C MET A 340 -8.43 -11.19 5.33
N ARG A 341 -7.62 -11.67 6.28
CA ARG A 341 -7.98 -11.78 7.70
C ARG A 341 -8.38 -10.43 8.29
N ALA A 342 -7.60 -9.38 8.03
CA ALA A 342 -7.92 -8.02 8.47
C ALA A 342 -9.24 -7.50 7.89
N ALA A 343 -9.49 -7.75 6.60
CA ALA A 343 -10.72 -7.36 5.92
C ALA A 343 -11.94 -8.09 6.47
N LEU A 344 -11.86 -9.42 6.65
CA LEU A 344 -12.95 -10.22 7.22
C LEU A 344 -13.28 -9.79 8.66
N ASN A 345 -12.28 -9.56 9.51
CA ASN A 345 -12.52 -9.10 10.89
C ASN A 345 -13.17 -7.71 10.90
N THR A 346 -12.71 -6.79 10.05
CA THR A 346 -13.33 -5.46 9.92
C THR A 346 -14.78 -5.58 9.46
N PHE A 347 -15.02 -6.38 8.43
CA PHE A 347 -16.36 -6.57 7.84
C PHE A 347 -17.33 -7.22 8.82
N ALA A 348 -16.88 -8.21 9.60
CA ALA A 348 -17.68 -8.84 10.65
C ALA A 348 -18.06 -7.87 11.78
N ALA A 349 -17.18 -6.91 12.10
CA ALA A 349 -17.43 -5.90 13.14
C ALA A 349 -18.35 -4.76 12.68
N MET A 350 -18.55 -4.57 11.36
CA MET A 350 -19.46 -3.54 10.84
C MET A 350 -20.91 -3.84 11.24
N ARG A 351 -21.68 -2.78 11.51
CA ARG A 351 -23.12 -2.92 11.71
C ARG A 351 -23.84 -2.99 10.36
N VAL A 352 -24.46 -4.13 10.09
CA VAL A 352 -25.23 -4.40 8.86
C VAL A 352 -26.68 -4.71 9.22
N ALA A 353 -27.62 -4.08 8.52
CA ALA A 353 -29.05 -4.28 8.79
C ALA A 353 -29.56 -5.62 8.20
N GLY A 354 -29.01 -6.04 7.07
CA GLY A 354 -29.29 -7.29 6.37
C GLY A 354 -28.18 -8.32 6.56
N SER A 355 -27.86 -9.05 5.49
CA SER A 355 -26.84 -10.10 5.46
C SER A 355 -25.46 -9.55 5.12
N ARG A 356 -24.43 -10.18 5.66
CA ARG A 356 -23.01 -10.02 5.26
C ARG A 356 -22.67 -11.03 4.19
N ILE A 357 -22.30 -10.57 3.01
CA ILE A 357 -21.91 -11.40 1.87
C ILE A 357 -20.42 -11.16 1.62
N ALA A 358 -19.58 -12.20 1.70
CA ALA A 358 -18.17 -12.11 1.36
C ALA A 358 -17.91 -12.72 -0.01
N VAL A 359 -17.32 -11.93 -0.93
CA VAL A 359 -16.82 -12.37 -2.24
C VAL A 359 -15.31 -12.45 -2.14
N LEU A 360 -14.78 -13.66 -2.01
CA LEU A 360 -13.36 -13.92 -1.77
C LEU A 360 -12.77 -14.72 -2.92
N GLY A 361 -11.71 -14.20 -3.52
CA GLY A 361 -11.02 -14.89 -4.62
C GLY A 361 -9.61 -15.32 -4.27
N ASP A 362 -8.92 -15.86 -5.28
CA ASP A 362 -7.58 -16.38 -5.17
C ASP A 362 -6.60 -15.34 -4.58
N MET A 363 -5.71 -15.81 -3.73
CA MET A 363 -4.55 -15.09 -3.21
C MET A 363 -3.30 -15.58 -3.94
N GLY A 364 -2.68 -14.71 -4.75
CA GLY A 364 -1.49 -15.03 -5.53
C GLY A 364 -0.18 -14.97 -4.71
N GLU A 365 0.90 -15.47 -5.32
CA GLU A 365 2.28 -15.42 -4.82
C GLU A 365 2.49 -16.08 -3.44
N LEU A 366 1.69 -17.11 -3.14
CA LEU A 366 1.79 -17.89 -1.92
C LEU A 366 2.52 -19.24 -2.11
N GLY A 367 2.66 -19.73 -3.36
CA GLY A 367 3.28 -21.03 -3.65
C GLY A 367 2.66 -22.17 -2.82
N ASP A 368 3.51 -22.97 -2.17
CA ASP A 368 3.09 -24.10 -1.34
C ASP A 368 2.23 -23.70 -0.12
N PHE A 369 2.26 -22.42 0.29
CA PHE A 369 1.40 -21.89 1.35
C PHE A 369 -0.02 -21.56 0.86
N GLY A 370 -0.24 -21.54 -0.45
CA GLY A 370 -1.53 -21.17 -1.06
C GLY A 370 -2.70 -21.98 -0.53
N PRO A 371 -2.70 -23.32 -0.60
CA PRO A 371 -3.81 -24.13 -0.14
C PRO A 371 -4.16 -23.90 1.34
N ALA A 372 -3.17 -23.85 2.21
CA ALA A 372 -3.38 -23.62 3.63
C ALA A 372 -3.96 -22.24 3.93
N GLY A 373 -3.42 -21.19 3.29
CA GLY A 373 -3.91 -19.83 3.46
C GLY A 373 -5.36 -19.65 2.98
N HIS A 374 -5.75 -20.26 1.85
CA HIS A 374 -7.13 -20.20 1.37
C HIS A 374 -8.09 -20.93 2.33
N ARG A 375 -7.74 -22.12 2.80
CA ARG A 375 -8.56 -22.86 3.79
C ARG A 375 -8.72 -22.08 5.10
N GLU A 376 -7.66 -21.42 5.57
CA GLU A 376 -7.74 -20.57 6.76
C GLU A 376 -8.79 -19.47 6.60
N MET A 377 -8.84 -18.81 5.43
CA MET A 377 -9.81 -17.74 5.19
C MET A 377 -11.26 -18.25 5.15
N GLY A 378 -11.48 -19.44 4.61
CA GLY A 378 -12.81 -20.09 4.65
C GLY A 378 -13.26 -20.40 6.06
N ALA A 379 -12.39 -21.04 6.86
CA ALA A 379 -12.66 -21.33 8.25
C ALA A 379 -12.91 -20.06 9.07
N LEU A 380 -12.14 -18.99 8.79
CA LEU A 380 -12.33 -17.70 9.45
C LEU A 380 -13.68 -17.06 9.08
N ALA A 381 -14.09 -17.11 7.81
CA ALA A 381 -15.38 -16.57 7.38
C ALA A 381 -16.55 -17.25 8.10
N ALA A 382 -16.48 -18.59 8.25
CA ALA A 382 -17.46 -19.35 9.03
C ALA A 382 -17.45 -18.96 10.51
N ALA A 383 -16.27 -18.90 11.14
CA ALA A 383 -16.11 -18.56 12.56
C ALA A 383 -16.59 -17.13 12.88
N LEU A 384 -16.45 -16.19 11.97
CA LEU A 384 -16.92 -14.81 12.09
C LEU A 384 -18.42 -14.64 11.82
N GLY A 385 -19.13 -15.70 11.41
CA GLY A 385 -20.57 -15.66 11.17
C GLY A 385 -20.93 -14.83 9.93
N ILE A 386 -20.12 -14.91 8.87
CA ILE A 386 -20.48 -14.35 7.56
C ILE A 386 -21.71 -15.10 7.04
N ASP A 387 -22.75 -14.37 6.61
CA ASP A 387 -24.04 -15.00 6.26
C ASP A 387 -23.99 -15.76 4.95
N ARG A 388 -23.26 -15.25 3.94
CA ARG A 388 -23.10 -15.89 2.63
C ARG A 388 -21.67 -15.69 2.11
N LEU A 389 -21.12 -16.71 1.50
CA LEU A 389 -19.79 -16.72 0.90
C LEU A 389 -19.88 -17.01 -0.60
N VAL A 390 -19.24 -16.18 -1.40
CA VAL A 390 -19.02 -16.42 -2.83
C VAL A 390 -17.51 -16.57 -3.03
N SER A 391 -17.05 -17.76 -3.29
CA SER A 391 -15.63 -18.04 -3.58
C SER A 391 -15.37 -17.96 -5.08
N VAL A 392 -14.19 -17.42 -5.47
CA VAL A 392 -13.87 -17.15 -6.87
C VAL A 392 -12.48 -17.66 -7.23
N GLY A 393 -12.39 -18.44 -8.29
CA GLY A 393 -11.14 -19.00 -8.79
C GLY A 393 -10.84 -20.41 -8.31
N ASP A 394 -9.71 -20.96 -8.79
CA ASP A 394 -9.35 -22.37 -8.54
C ASP A 394 -9.02 -22.63 -7.07
N LEU A 395 -8.14 -21.81 -6.47
CA LEU A 395 -7.81 -21.88 -5.05
C LEU A 395 -8.96 -21.33 -4.17
N GLY A 396 -9.80 -20.45 -4.71
CA GLY A 396 -11.02 -20.00 -4.07
C GLY A 396 -11.95 -21.15 -3.67
N SER A 397 -11.94 -22.27 -4.41
CA SER A 397 -12.69 -23.49 -4.03
C SER A 397 -12.33 -24.00 -2.64
N LEU A 398 -11.07 -23.88 -2.23
CA LEU A 398 -10.59 -24.27 -0.89
C LEU A 398 -11.13 -23.36 0.22
N ILE A 399 -11.42 -22.09 -0.10
CA ILE A 399 -12.12 -21.19 0.82
C ILE A 399 -13.53 -21.71 1.08
N ALA A 400 -14.24 -22.08 0.01
CA ALA A 400 -15.61 -22.63 0.12
C ALA A 400 -15.64 -23.93 0.92
N GLU A 401 -14.76 -24.91 0.59
CA GLU A 401 -14.64 -26.18 1.30
C GLU A 401 -14.41 -25.96 2.80
N ALA A 402 -13.45 -25.12 3.15
CA ALA A 402 -13.12 -24.88 4.56
C ALA A 402 -14.21 -24.09 5.31
N ALA A 403 -14.99 -23.27 4.61
CA ALA A 403 -16.17 -22.62 5.21
C ALA A 403 -17.28 -23.63 5.52
N GLU A 404 -17.55 -24.58 4.61
CA GLU A 404 -18.49 -25.69 4.82
C GLU A 404 -18.03 -26.61 5.97
N GLU A 405 -16.75 -27.01 5.99
CA GLU A 405 -16.14 -27.74 7.10
C GLU A 405 -16.22 -27.00 8.43
N GLY A 406 -16.14 -25.66 8.39
CA GLY A 406 -16.30 -24.75 9.53
C GLY A 406 -17.76 -24.58 9.98
N GLY A 407 -18.71 -25.25 9.34
CA GLY A 407 -20.13 -25.28 9.70
C GLY A 407 -21.01 -24.26 8.96
N MET A 408 -20.52 -23.59 7.92
CA MET A 408 -21.37 -22.77 7.06
C MET A 408 -22.29 -23.69 6.22
N PRO A 409 -23.62 -23.47 6.20
CA PRO A 409 -24.52 -24.29 5.41
C PRO A 409 -24.21 -24.25 3.90
N GLU A 410 -24.30 -25.38 3.21
CA GLU A 410 -23.99 -25.48 1.77
C GLU A 410 -24.82 -24.52 0.91
N ASP A 411 -26.08 -24.25 1.29
CA ASP A 411 -26.95 -23.30 0.60
C ASP A 411 -26.55 -21.81 0.78
N ARG A 412 -25.52 -21.55 1.59
CA ARG A 412 -24.93 -20.25 1.83
C ARG A 412 -23.52 -20.09 1.23
N VAL A 413 -22.98 -21.16 0.63
CA VAL A 413 -21.65 -21.17 0.01
C VAL A 413 -21.79 -21.33 -1.50
N PHE A 414 -21.32 -20.33 -2.22
CA PHE A 414 -21.42 -20.27 -3.68
C PHE A 414 -20.02 -20.27 -4.29
N ARG A 415 -19.87 -20.87 -5.45
CA ARG A 415 -18.60 -20.98 -6.18
C ARG A 415 -18.75 -20.33 -7.55
N ALA A 416 -17.79 -19.51 -7.93
CA ALA A 416 -17.71 -18.89 -9.26
C ALA A 416 -16.32 -19.13 -9.85
N ALA A 417 -16.26 -19.38 -11.14
CA ALA A 417 -14.99 -19.60 -11.83
C ALA A 417 -14.21 -18.29 -12.01
N ASP A 418 -14.91 -17.18 -12.18
CA ASP A 418 -14.33 -15.86 -12.48
C ASP A 418 -15.18 -14.70 -11.92
N ALA A 419 -14.71 -13.49 -12.15
CA ALA A 419 -15.39 -12.27 -11.71
C ALA A 419 -16.79 -12.10 -12.34
N ALA A 420 -17.00 -12.54 -13.58
CA ALA A 420 -18.29 -12.40 -14.25
C ALA A 420 -19.34 -13.34 -13.62
N GLY A 421 -18.96 -14.61 -13.38
CA GLY A 421 -19.81 -15.56 -12.66
C GLY A 421 -20.12 -15.11 -11.24
N ALA A 422 -19.12 -14.57 -10.54
CA ALA A 422 -19.30 -14.03 -9.20
C ALA A 422 -20.31 -12.87 -9.17
N LEU A 423 -20.23 -11.95 -10.12
CA LEU A 423 -21.16 -10.82 -10.22
C LEU A 423 -22.61 -11.31 -10.39
N GLU A 424 -22.86 -12.28 -11.27
CA GLU A 424 -24.20 -12.82 -11.49
C GLU A 424 -24.74 -13.51 -10.22
N VAL A 425 -23.91 -14.26 -9.52
CA VAL A 425 -24.27 -14.89 -8.25
C VAL A 425 -24.66 -13.82 -7.22
N VAL A 426 -23.80 -12.81 -7.01
CA VAL A 426 -24.03 -11.77 -6.00
C VAL A 426 -25.28 -10.96 -6.31
N LYS A 427 -25.53 -10.60 -7.59
CA LYS A 427 -26.77 -9.92 -8.02
C LYS A 427 -28.04 -10.68 -7.65
N GLY A 428 -27.97 -12.02 -7.66
CA GLY A 428 -29.08 -12.87 -7.25
C GLY A 428 -29.26 -13.01 -5.73
N LEU A 429 -28.26 -12.63 -4.95
CA LEU A 429 -28.23 -12.82 -3.50
C LEU A 429 -28.50 -11.53 -2.71
N VAL A 430 -28.05 -10.38 -3.27
CA VAL A 430 -28.00 -9.11 -2.53
C VAL A 430 -29.35 -8.40 -2.53
N GLY A 431 -29.67 -7.80 -1.40
CA GLY A 431 -30.87 -7.00 -1.20
C GLY A 431 -30.63 -5.73 -0.36
N PRO A 432 -31.66 -4.89 -0.22
CA PRO A 432 -31.55 -3.67 0.58
C PRO A 432 -31.14 -3.97 2.03
N GLY A 433 -30.19 -3.20 2.53
CA GLY A 433 -29.66 -3.35 3.90
C GLY A 433 -28.52 -4.35 4.03
N ASP A 434 -28.18 -5.12 2.98
CA ASP A 434 -27.04 -6.02 2.97
C ASP A 434 -25.71 -5.27 2.84
N ALA A 435 -24.62 -5.97 3.17
CA ALA A 435 -23.27 -5.51 2.87
C ALA A 435 -22.48 -6.60 2.11
N VAL A 436 -21.66 -6.20 1.15
CA VAL A 436 -20.85 -7.08 0.30
C VAL A 436 -19.38 -6.69 0.44
N LEU A 437 -18.54 -7.59 0.98
CA LEU A 437 -17.08 -7.46 0.93
C LEU A 437 -16.56 -8.10 -0.35
N VAL A 438 -15.74 -7.40 -1.11
CA VAL A 438 -15.12 -7.93 -2.35
C VAL A 438 -13.59 -7.88 -2.20
N LYS A 439 -12.92 -9.07 -2.21
CA LYS A 439 -11.46 -9.14 -2.03
C LYS A 439 -10.82 -10.33 -2.74
N ALA A 440 -9.80 -10.04 -3.54
CA ALA A 440 -8.93 -11.04 -4.18
C ALA A 440 -7.59 -10.42 -4.58
N SER A 441 -6.67 -11.24 -5.07
CA SER A 441 -5.51 -10.73 -5.81
C SER A 441 -5.95 -10.03 -7.09
N HIS A 442 -5.18 -9.03 -7.51
CA HIS A 442 -5.48 -8.20 -8.69
C HIS A 442 -5.70 -9.02 -9.99
N SER A 443 -4.99 -10.14 -10.12
CA SER A 443 -5.12 -11.04 -11.28
C SER A 443 -6.50 -11.65 -11.45
N VAL A 444 -7.31 -11.74 -10.38
CA VAL A 444 -8.68 -12.27 -10.41
C VAL A 444 -9.66 -11.27 -11.03
N GLY A 445 -9.38 -9.97 -10.92
CA GLY A 445 -10.17 -8.91 -11.56
C GLY A 445 -11.53 -8.65 -10.89
N LEU A 446 -11.61 -8.81 -9.55
CA LEU A 446 -12.86 -8.58 -8.82
C LEU A 446 -13.30 -7.11 -8.77
N GLU A 447 -12.51 -6.17 -9.25
CA GLU A 447 -12.93 -4.79 -9.48
C GLU A 447 -14.20 -4.72 -10.36
N ARG A 448 -14.35 -5.66 -11.31
CA ARG A 448 -15.54 -5.78 -12.16
C ARG A 448 -16.81 -6.14 -11.37
N VAL A 449 -16.65 -6.91 -10.28
CA VAL A 449 -17.78 -7.21 -9.38
C VAL A 449 -18.21 -5.93 -8.68
N VAL A 450 -17.26 -5.15 -8.17
CA VAL A 450 -17.55 -3.87 -7.52
C VAL A 450 -18.25 -2.91 -8.47
N GLU A 451 -17.69 -2.70 -9.66
CA GLU A 451 -18.26 -1.84 -10.70
C GLU A 451 -19.71 -2.24 -11.03
N GLY A 452 -19.94 -3.54 -11.32
CA GLY A 452 -21.27 -4.03 -11.69
C GLY A 452 -22.29 -4.09 -10.55
N LEU A 453 -21.88 -3.91 -9.28
CA LEU A 453 -22.78 -3.81 -8.13
C LEU A 453 -23.13 -2.35 -7.77
N VAL A 454 -22.24 -1.41 -8.08
CA VAL A 454 -22.44 0.01 -7.73
C VAL A 454 -23.22 0.76 -8.82
N GLU A 455 -23.09 0.35 -10.11
CA GLU A 455 -23.87 0.89 -11.23
C GLU A 455 -25.37 0.63 -11.09
#